data_0e9b0dc194000fe2921fb88335494b75
#
_entry.id   0e9b0dc194000fe2921fb88335494b75
#
_cell.length_a   1.000
_cell.length_b   1.000
_cell.length_c   1.000
_cell.angle_alpha   90.00
_cell.angle_beta   90.00
_cell.angle_gamma   90.00
#
_symmetry.space_group_name_H-M   'P 1'
#
loop_
_entity.id
_entity.type
_entity.pdbx_description
1 polymer ?
#
loop_
_entity_poly.entity_id
_entity_poly.type
_entity_poly.pdbx_seq_one_letter_code
_entity_poly.pdbx_strand_id
1 'polypeptide(L)'
;MLSNVLHRIRLLFCKERESYLCFYRILGFYPRNLKYYQQALLHKSTAVRSDEGRLLNNERLEFLGDAILDAVVGDIVYRHFEGRREGFLTNTRSKIVQRETLNKLAVEIGLDKLVKTSNRSQSHNSYLYGNAFEAFIGAIYLDRGYDCCMQFIEQKILKQYIDLDKMSRKEMNFKSRLIEWCQKNKMQVSFELIDQVMDKDHSPTFSTEVHIEGIPAGSGTGYSKKESQQKAAQMALKILKNDETFREQIEAARLRNSEAANPKEEASVPKEEAVTPQEESPLPEVNESESIQPSTFLQVGEKESSL
;
A
#
# COMPACT_ATOMS: atom_id res chain seq x y z
N MET A 1 -26.16 -25.21 9.97
CA MET A 1 -27.53 -25.17 9.41
C MET A 1 -28.60 -24.88 10.43
N LEU A 2 -28.65 -25.52 11.58
CA LEU A 2 -29.69 -25.28 12.65
C LEU A 2 -29.79 -23.83 13.13
N SER A 3 -28.64 -23.13 13.26
CA SER A 3 -28.60 -21.72 13.69
C SER A 3 -29.37 -20.77 12.73
N ASN A 4 -29.34 -21.04 11.43
CA ASN A 4 -30.06 -20.21 10.45
C ASN A 4 -31.57 -20.46 10.50
N VAL A 5 -31.99 -21.66 10.82
CA VAL A 5 -33.43 -21.99 10.93
C VAL A 5 -34.05 -21.32 12.16
N LEU A 6 -33.38 -21.36 13.29
CA LEU A 6 -33.81 -20.67 14.52
C LEU A 6 -33.87 -19.13 14.30
N HIS A 7 -32.90 -18.56 13.57
CA HIS A 7 -32.93 -17.14 13.22
C HIS A 7 -34.11 -16.79 12.29
N ARG A 8 -34.43 -17.64 11.32
CA ARG A 8 -35.62 -17.45 10.46
C ARG A 8 -36.92 -17.40 11.23
N ILE A 9 -37.07 -18.28 12.20
CA ILE A 9 -38.27 -18.31 13.06
C ILE A 9 -38.33 -17.04 13.91
N ARG A 10 -37.22 -16.62 14.52
CA ARG A 10 -37.14 -15.38 15.33
C ARG A 10 -37.46 -14.12 14.49
N LEU A 11 -37.10 -14.10 13.20
CA LEU A 11 -37.36 -12.98 12.29
C LEU A 11 -38.85 -12.81 11.98
N LEU A 12 -39.68 -13.82 12.11
CA LEU A 12 -41.13 -13.69 11.88
C LEU A 12 -41.79 -12.72 12.86
N PHE A 13 -41.16 -12.53 14.04
CA PHE A 13 -41.65 -11.69 15.13
C PHE A 13 -40.81 -10.42 15.35
N CYS A 14 -39.85 -10.11 14.45
CA CYS A 14 -38.93 -9.00 14.61
C CYS A 14 -39.42 -7.77 13.84
N LYS A 15 -39.49 -6.61 14.51
CA LYS A 15 -39.83 -5.32 13.87
C LYS A 15 -38.81 -4.89 12.78
N GLU A 16 -37.56 -5.34 12.91
CA GLU A 16 -36.46 -4.99 11.97
C GLU A 16 -36.21 -6.06 10.92
N ARG A 17 -37.20 -6.90 10.63
CA ARG A 17 -37.10 -8.03 9.69
C ARG A 17 -36.46 -7.65 8.34
N GLU A 18 -36.86 -6.53 7.77
CA GLU A 18 -36.35 -6.07 6.48
C GLU A 18 -34.84 -5.75 6.53
N SER A 19 -34.40 -5.10 7.60
CA SER A 19 -32.96 -4.83 7.81
C SER A 19 -32.15 -6.12 7.93
N TYR A 20 -32.62 -7.10 8.70
CA TYR A 20 -31.97 -8.42 8.79
C TYR A 20 -31.90 -9.14 7.45
N LEU A 21 -32.96 -9.10 6.65
CA LEU A 21 -32.98 -9.72 5.33
C LEU A 21 -32.05 -8.99 4.35
N CYS A 22 -31.98 -7.67 4.41
CA CYS A 22 -31.07 -6.88 3.61
C CYS A 22 -29.61 -7.28 3.89
N PHE A 23 -29.21 -7.30 5.16
CA PHE A 23 -27.85 -7.72 5.53
C PHE A 23 -27.58 -9.19 5.24
N TYR A 24 -28.56 -10.07 5.38
CA TYR A 24 -28.39 -11.48 5.02
C TYR A 24 -28.03 -11.67 3.54
N ARG A 25 -28.63 -10.88 2.65
CA ARG A 25 -28.32 -10.95 1.19
C ARG A 25 -26.85 -10.61 0.92
N ILE A 26 -26.32 -9.60 1.62
CA ILE A 26 -24.92 -9.17 1.49
C ILE A 26 -23.97 -10.16 2.17
N LEU A 27 -24.25 -10.51 3.43
CA LEU A 27 -23.37 -11.28 4.29
C LEU A 27 -23.38 -12.79 3.99
N GLY A 28 -24.55 -13.33 3.60
CA GLY A 28 -24.80 -14.78 3.54
C GLY A 28 -25.13 -15.42 4.89
N PHE A 29 -25.16 -14.63 5.97
CA PHE A 29 -25.55 -15.03 7.31
C PHE A 29 -26.37 -13.91 7.99
N TYR A 30 -27.09 -14.24 9.07
CA TYR A 30 -27.83 -13.24 9.83
C TYR A 30 -26.96 -12.56 10.87
N PRO A 31 -26.98 -11.21 10.99
CA PRO A 31 -26.37 -10.50 12.11
C PRO A 31 -26.84 -11.03 13.47
N ARG A 32 -25.93 -11.11 14.44
CA ARG A 32 -26.29 -11.30 15.86
C ARG A 32 -26.67 -9.97 16.49
N ASN A 33 -25.86 -8.94 16.19
CA ASN A 33 -26.10 -7.57 16.64
C ASN A 33 -26.19 -6.61 15.44
N LEU A 34 -27.42 -6.25 15.08
CA LEU A 34 -27.71 -5.39 13.94
C LEU A 34 -27.11 -3.97 14.08
N LYS A 35 -26.96 -3.49 15.35
CA LYS A 35 -26.44 -2.13 15.62
C LYS A 35 -25.06 -1.89 15.04
N TYR A 36 -24.17 -2.89 15.04
CA TYR A 36 -22.84 -2.74 14.44
C TYR A 36 -22.91 -2.45 12.94
N TYR A 37 -23.76 -3.17 12.21
CA TYR A 37 -23.92 -3.00 10.77
C TYR A 37 -24.63 -1.70 10.42
N GLN A 38 -25.62 -1.30 11.22
CA GLN A 38 -26.26 0.01 11.07
C GLN A 38 -25.28 1.14 11.31
N GLN A 39 -24.43 1.05 12.32
CA GLN A 39 -23.39 2.05 12.61
C GLN A 39 -22.31 2.10 11.52
N ALA A 40 -21.90 0.97 10.95
CA ALA A 40 -20.93 0.91 9.85
C ALA A 40 -21.37 1.71 8.62
N LEU A 41 -22.68 1.89 8.45
CA LEU A 41 -23.26 2.64 7.33
C LEU A 41 -23.55 4.11 7.64
N LEU A 42 -23.22 4.60 8.83
CA LEU A 42 -23.39 6.00 9.22
C LEU A 42 -22.14 6.81 8.92
N HIS A 43 -22.17 7.58 7.85
CA HIS A 43 -21.06 8.49 7.57
C HIS A 43 -21.00 9.61 8.63
N LYS A 44 -19.80 10.12 8.92
CA LYS A 44 -19.57 11.20 9.93
C LYS A 44 -20.38 12.47 9.69
N SER A 45 -20.83 12.72 8.47
CA SER A 45 -21.69 13.87 8.18
C SER A 45 -23.11 13.72 8.74
N THR A 46 -23.51 12.51 9.18
CA THR A 46 -24.81 12.31 9.81
C THR A 46 -24.73 12.74 11.28
N ALA A 47 -25.62 13.62 11.73
CA ALA A 47 -25.65 14.07 13.12
C ALA A 47 -26.41 13.10 14.05
N VAL A 48 -26.32 11.78 13.80
CA VAL A 48 -27.00 10.77 14.62
C VAL A 48 -26.31 10.65 15.97
N ARG A 49 -27.11 10.62 17.06
CA ARG A 49 -26.61 10.44 18.42
C ARG A 49 -27.15 9.16 19.04
N SER A 50 -26.37 8.57 19.93
CA SER A 50 -26.83 7.48 20.80
C SER A 50 -27.78 8.01 21.87
N ASP A 51 -28.45 7.09 22.59
CA ASP A 51 -29.30 7.42 23.75
C ASP A 51 -28.52 8.18 24.84
N GLU A 52 -27.19 8.00 24.90
CA GLU A 52 -26.27 8.68 25.81
C GLU A 52 -25.74 10.04 25.25
N GLY A 53 -26.28 10.50 24.12
CA GLY A 53 -25.89 11.78 23.47
C GLY A 53 -24.58 11.74 22.70
N ARG A 54 -23.87 10.63 22.59
CA ARG A 54 -22.62 10.49 21.82
C ARG A 54 -22.90 10.44 20.33
N LEU A 55 -22.08 11.14 19.52
CA LEU A 55 -22.16 11.05 18.07
C LEU A 55 -21.87 9.63 17.61
N LEU A 56 -22.77 9.07 16.80
CA LEU A 56 -22.62 7.78 16.16
C LEU A 56 -22.19 7.97 14.73
N ASN A 57 -21.05 7.41 14.37
CA ASN A 57 -20.57 7.34 13.01
C ASN A 57 -19.75 6.05 12.79
N ASN A 58 -19.24 5.85 11.60
CA ASN A 58 -18.50 4.65 11.21
C ASN A 58 -16.99 4.73 11.45
N GLU A 59 -16.41 5.87 11.82
CA GLU A 59 -14.94 6.07 11.87
C GLU A 59 -14.21 5.06 12.76
N ARG A 60 -14.76 4.72 13.94
CA ARG A 60 -14.13 3.73 14.81
C ARG A 60 -14.20 2.30 14.26
N LEU A 61 -15.29 1.98 13.56
CA LEU A 61 -15.44 0.68 12.90
C LEU A 61 -14.56 0.61 11.64
N GLU A 62 -14.41 1.70 10.91
CA GLU A 62 -13.49 1.86 9.79
C GLU A 62 -12.05 1.58 10.24
N PHE A 63 -11.58 2.26 11.30
CA PHE A 63 -10.25 2.03 11.87
C PHE A 63 -9.99 0.56 12.22
N LEU A 64 -10.95 -0.10 12.89
CA LEU A 64 -10.84 -1.51 13.24
C LEU A 64 -10.91 -2.41 12.02
N GLY A 65 -11.82 -2.11 11.11
CA GLY A 65 -12.07 -2.89 9.91
C GLY A 65 -10.93 -2.87 8.92
N ASP A 66 -10.24 -1.73 8.75
CA ASP A 66 -9.02 -1.61 7.95
C ASP A 66 -7.94 -2.61 8.42
N ALA A 67 -7.64 -2.61 9.71
CA ALA A 67 -6.65 -3.53 10.29
C ALA A 67 -7.04 -5.01 10.11
N ILE A 68 -8.33 -5.35 10.32
CA ILE A 68 -8.83 -6.71 10.14
C ILE A 68 -8.82 -7.12 8.67
N LEU A 69 -9.21 -6.23 7.77
CA LEU A 69 -9.20 -6.45 6.32
C LEU A 69 -7.78 -6.72 5.81
N ASP A 70 -6.82 -5.92 6.24
CA ASP A 70 -5.40 -6.10 5.90
C ASP A 70 -4.87 -7.47 6.37
N ALA A 71 -5.20 -7.88 7.59
CA ALA A 71 -4.80 -9.17 8.13
C ALA A 71 -5.45 -10.34 7.36
N VAL A 72 -6.76 -10.26 7.10
CA VAL A 72 -7.53 -11.29 6.37
C VAL A 72 -7.03 -11.43 4.94
N VAL A 73 -6.87 -10.32 4.22
CA VAL A 73 -6.37 -10.33 2.83
C VAL A 73 -4.93 -10.81 2.78
N GLY A 74 -4.11 -10.41 3.76
CA GLY A 74 -2.73 -10.89 3.91
C GLY A 74 -2.65 -12.40 4.03
N ASP A 75 -3.46 -13.01 4.90
CA ASP A 75 -3.53 -14.46 5.09
C ASP A 75 -3.99 -15.18 3.81
N ILE A 76 -5.03 -14.68 3.14
CA ILE A 76 -5.54 -15.25 1.89
C ILE A 76 -4.47 -15.21 0.79
N VAL A 77 -3.83 -14.05 0.61
CA VAL A 77 -2.77 -13.85 -0.41
C VAL A 77 -1.57 -14.75 -0.12
N TYR A 78 -1.17 -14.86 1.15
CA TYR A 78 -0.07 -15.72 1.58
C TYR A 78 -0.34 -17.18 1.22
N ARG A 79 -1.53 -17.70 1.53
CA ARG A 79 -1.92 -19.09 1.23
C ARG A 79 -2.14 -19.34 -0.27
N HIS A 80 -2.69 -18.36 -0.99
CA HIS A 80 -2.98 -18.52 -2.42
C HIS A 80 -1.71 -18.54 -3.28
N PHE A 81 -0.70 -17.75 -2.92
CA PHE A 81 0.53 -17.59 -3.69
C PHE A 81 1.74 -18.24 -2.99
N GLU A 82 1.68 -19.55 -2.78
CA GLU A 82 2.78 -20.30 -2.20
C GLU A 82 4.11 -20.09 -2.98
N GLY A 83 5.20 -19.94 -2.27
CA GLY A 83 6.54 -19.75 -2.85
C GLY A 83 6.81 -18.36 -3.46
N ARG A 84 5.89 -17.40 -3.40
CA ARG A 84 6.15 -16.02 -3.82
C ARG A 84 6.89 -15.24 -2.74
N ARG A 85 7.74 -14.28 -3.19
CA ARG A 85 8.50 -13.42 -2.28
C ARG A 85 7.61 -12.38 -1.62
N GLU A 86 8.05 -11.87 -0.46
CA GLU A 86 7.34 -10.87 0.35
C GLU A 86 6.85 -9.66 -0.46
N GLY A 87 7.70 -9.05 -1.28
CA GLY A 87 7.31 -7.88 -2.09
C GLY A 87 6.16 -8.13 -3.07
N PHE A 88 6.04 -9.38 -3.61
CA PHE A 88 4.90 -9.77 -4.44
C PHE A 88 3.62 -9.87 -3.61
N LEU A 89 3.69 -10.46 -2.42
CA LEU A 89 2.55 -10.61 -1.52
C LEU A 89 2.04 -9.25 -1.04
N THR A 90 2.95 -8.38 -0.61
CA THR A 90 2.63 -7.01 -0.18
C THR A 90 2.01 -6.18 -1.30
N ASN A 91 2.55 -6.25 -2.53
CA ASN A 91 1.98 -5.56 -3.67
C ASN A 91 0.59 -6.09 -4.03
N THR A 92 0.38 -7.41 -3.99
CA THR A 92 -0.91 -8.02 -4.29
C THR A 92 -1.96 -7.65 -3.24
N ARG A 93 -1.62 -7.73 -1.94
CA ARG A 93 -2.47 -7.26 -0.86
C ARG A 93 -2.87 -5.80 -1.06
N SER A 94 -1.91 -4.91 -1.25
CA SER A 94 -2.15 -3.46 -1.43
C SER A 94 -3.10 -3.15 -2.59
N LYS A 95 -3.07 -3.93 -3.68
CA LYS A 95 -4.01 -3.77 -4.79
C LYS A 95 -5.44 -4.15 -4.43
N ILE A 96 -5.61 -5.14 -3.56
CA ILE A 96 -6.92 -5.60 -3.11
C ILE A 96 -7.53 -4.60 -2.14
N VAL A 97 -6.73 -4.12 -1.17
CA VAL A 97 -7.21 -3.21 -0.12
C VAL A 97 -7.13 -1.72 -0.51
N GLN A 98 -6.65 -1.39 -1.72
CA GLN A 98 -6.63 0.01 -2.14
C GLN A 98 -8.05 0.59 -2.27
N ARG A 99 -8.20 1.86 -1.93
CA ARG A 99 -9.50 2.59 -1.88
C ARG A 99 -10.37 2.44 -3.12
N GLU A 100 -9.77 2.47 -4.31
CA GLU A 100 -10.50 2.27 -5.56
C GLU A 100 -11.15 0.90 -5.64
N THR A 101 -10.44 -0.15 -5.24
CA THR A 101 -10.96 -1.51 -5.22
C THR A 101 -12.07 -1.63 -4.18
N LEU A 102 -11.87 -1.12 -2.97
CA LEU A 102 -12.87 -1.17 -1.90
C LEU A 102 -14.14 -0.40 -2.25
N ASN A 103 -14.02 0.78 -2.89
CA ASN A 103 -15.17 1.51 -3.39
C ASN A 103 -15.98 0.70 -4.41
N LYS A 104 -15.30 0.05 -5.37
CA LYS A 104 -15.97 -0.81 -6.37
C LYS A 104 -16.67 -1.98 -5.70
N LEU A 105 -16.00 -2.66 -4.78
CA LEU A 105 -16.56 -3.78 -4.02
C LEU A 105 -17.78 -3.37 -3.22
N ALA A 106 -17.75 -2.22 -2.55
CA ALA A 106 -18.89 -1.70 -1.80
C ALA A 106 -20.11 -1.48 -2.70
N VAL A 107 -19.92 -0.98 -3.91
CA VAL A 107 -21.00 -0.81 -4.90
C VAL A 107 -21.52 -2.17 -5.41
N GLU A 108 -20.62 -3.08 -5.76
CA GLU A 108 -20.96 -4.42 -6.27
C GLU A 108 -21.80 -5.24 -5.28
N ILE A 109 -21.51 -5.13 -3.98
CA ILE A 109 -22.30 -5.81 -2.95
C ILE A 109 -23.52 -5.01 -2.48
N GLY A 110 -23.73 -3.77 -3.01
CA GLY A 110 -24.89 -2.93 -2.75
C GLY A 110 -24.84 -2.14 -1.45
N LEU A 111 -23.66 -1.94 -0.84
CA LEU A 111 -23.51 -1.09 0.35
C LEU A 111 -23.76 0.39 0.04
N ASP A 112 -23.47 0.85 -1.17
CA ASP A 112 -23.71 2.22 -1.65
C ASP A 112 -25.16 2.68 -1.42
N LYS A 113 -26.12 1.77 -1.57
CA LYS A 113 -27.56 2.01 -1.38
C LYS A 113 -27.96 2.12 0.10
N LEU A 114 -27.12 1.66 1.00
CA LEU A 114 -27.40 1.56 2.44
C LEU A 114 -26.67 2.65 3.24
N VAL A 115 -25.60 3.22 2.70
CA VAL A 115 -24.82 4.28 3.38
C VAL A 115 -25.68 5.52 3.58
N LYS A 116 -25.72 5.99 4.83
CA LYS A 116 -26.42 7.21 5.24
C LYS A 116 -25.44 8.37 5.30
N THR A 117 -25.72 9.44 4.59
CA THR A 117 -24.94 10.68 4.55
C THR A 117 -25.88 11.89 4.51
N SER A 118 -25.50 13.02 5.12
CA SER A 118 -26.26 14.26 5.06
C SER A 118 -26.08 15.01 3.74
N ASN A 119 -24.94 14.82 3.06
CA ASN A 119 -24.62 15.49 1.80
C ASN A 119 -24.97 14.63 0.60
N ARG A 120 -26.04 14.98 -0.10
CA ARG A 120 -26.44 14.37 -1.36
C ARG A 120 -25.62 14.84 -2.58
N SER A 121 -24.79 15.88 -2.46
CA SER A 121 -23.90 16.32 -3.54
C SER A 121 -22.68 15.39 -3.66
N GLN A 122 -22.86 14.35 -4.43
CA GLN A 122 -22.02 13.14 -4.50
C GLN A 122 -20.75 13.27 -5.34
N SER A 123 -20.42 14.43 -5.89
CA SER A 123 -19.36 14.48 -6.91
C SER A 123 -17.91 14.45 -6.38
N HIS A 124 -17.68 14.59 -5.08
CA HIS A 124 -16.31 14.66 -4.54
C HIS A 124 -15.94 13.68 -3.41
N ASN A 125 -16.85 12.81 -2.97
CA ASN A 125 -16.51 11.84 -1.90
C ASN A 125 -16.16 10.45 -2.47
N SER A 126 -15.06 10.40 -3.21
CA SER A 126 -14.54 9.12 -3.80
C SER A 126 -14.18 8.05 -2.75
N TYR A 127 -14.21 8.39 -1.45
CA TYR A 127 -13.80 7.49 -0.36
C TYR A 127 -14.94 6.95 0.49
N LEU A 128 -16.15 7.47 0.30
CA LEU A 128 -17.31 7.19 1.16
C LEU A 128 -17.63 5.70 1.25
N TYR A 129 -17.66 5.03 0.12
CA TYR A 129 -18.07 3.63 0.05
C TYR A 129 -16.97 2.67 0.51
N GLY A 130 -15.68 3.00 0.25
CA GLY A 130 -14.54 2.24 0.74
C GLY A 130 -14.48 2.26 2.27
N ASN A 131 -14.61 3.44 2.87
CA ASN A 131 -14.65 3.59 4.32
C ASN A 131 -15.83 2.83 4.96
N ALA A 132 -17.00 2.86 4.28
CA ALA A 132 -18.15 2.06 4.73
C ALA A 132 -17.90 0.55 4.60
N PHE A 133 -17.16 0.10 3.58
CA PHE A 133 -16.77 -1.29 3.43
C PHE A 133 -15.83 -1.74 4.55
N GLU A 134 -14.78 -0.97 4.86
CA GLU A 134 -13.89 -1.23 5.99
C GLU A 134 -14.68 -1.27 7.30
N ALA A 135 -15.54 -0.27 7.56
CA ALA A 135 -16.39 -0.26 8.74
C ALA A 135 -17.32 -1.49 8.81
N PHE A 136 -17.77 -1.98 7.66
CA PHE A 136 -18.60 -3.16 7.57
C PHE A 136 -17.82 -4.43 7.95
N ILE A 137 -16.55 -4.54 7.57
CA ILE A 137 -15.65 -5.61 8.05
C ILE A 137 -15.45 -5.52 9.56
N GLY A 138 -15.25 -4.32 10.11
CA GLY A 138 -15.18 -4.10 11.54
C GLY A 138 -16.46 -4.55 12.29
N ALA A 139 -17.63 -4.32 11.69
CA ALA A 139 -18.91 -4.79 12.22
C ALA A 139 -19.01 -6.32 12.19
N ILE A 140 -18.59 -6.99 11.12
CA ILE A 140 -18.55 -8.46 11.04
C ILE A 140 -17.62 -9.03 12.12
N TYR A 141 -16.45 -8.42 12.30
CA TYR A 141 -15.48 -8.84 13.30
C TYR A 141 -16.05 -8.76 14.71
N LEU A 142 -16.67 -7.65 15.09
CA LEU A 142 -17.28 -7.48 16.43
C LEU A 142 -18.48 -8.40 16.66
N ASP A 143 -19.21 -8.72 15.60
CA ASP A 143 -20.41 -9.56 15.67
C ASP A 143 -20.09 -11.06 15.66
N ARG A 144 -19.07 -11.48 14.90
CA ARG A 144 -18.84 -12.88 14.54
C ARG A 144 -17.38 -13.33 14.64
N GLY A 145 -16.43 -12.44 14.85
CA GLY A 145 -15.00 -12.76 14.96
C GLY A 145 -14.29 -12.89 13.62
N TYR A 146 -13.00 -13.18 13.70
CA TYR A 146 -12.06 -13.22 12.59
C TYR A 146 -12.41 -14.25 11.51
N ASP A 147 -12.75 -15.48 11.90
CA ASP A 147 -13.07 -16.56 10.96
C ASP A 147 -14.24 -16.22 10.05
N CYS A 148 -15.22 -15.49 10.58
CA CYS A 148 -16.35 -15.03 9.80
C CYS A 148 -15.97 -13.94 8.81
N CYS A 149 -15.06 -13.03 9.18
CA CYS A 149 -14.47 -12.07 8.25
C CYS A 149 -13.72 -12.78 7.13
N MET A 150 -12.89 -13.77 7.48
CA MET A 150 -12.14 -14.58 6.52
C MET A 150 -13.10 -15.27 5.52
N GLN A 151 -14.13 -15.95 6.01
CA GLN A 151 -15.12 -16.60 5.16
C GLN A 151 -15.87 -15.60 4.27
N PHE A 152 -16.26 -14.45 4.80
CA PHE A 152 -16.94 -13.41 4.04
C PHE A 152 -16.05 -12.86 2.92
N ILE A 153 -14.82 -12.48 3.23
CA ILE A 153 -13.89 -11.96 2.23
C ILE A 153 -13.57 -13.01 1.17
N GLU A 154 -13.22 -14.23 1.57
CA GLU A 154 -12.87 -15.28 0.63
C GLU A 154 -14.03 -15.70 -0.26
N GLN A 155 -15.19 -16.04 0.35
CA GLN A 155 -16.29 -16.68 -0.37
C GLN A 155 -17.24 -15.69 -1.06
N LYS A 156 -17.44 -14.49 -0.47
CA LYS A 156 -18.39 -13.51 -0.98
C LYS A 156 -17.73 -12.40 -1.78
N ILE A 157 -16.49 -12.03 -1.43
CA ILE A 157 -15.79 -10.94 -2.09
C ILE A 157 -14.83 -11.47 -3.16
N LEU A 158 -13.80 -12.21 -2.75
CA LEU A 158 -12.75 -12.61 -3.69
C LEU A 158 -13.28 -13.57 -4.76
N LYS A 159 -13.97 -14.64 -4.39
CA LYS A 159 -14.50 -15.60 -5.37
C LYS A 159 -15.48 -15.02 -6.37
N GLN A 160 -16.21 -13.96 -6.01
CA GLN A 160 -17.24 -13.40 -6.88
C GLN A 160 -16.78 -12.19 -7.68
N TYR A 161 -15.90 -11.35 -7.13
CA TYR A 161 -15.57 -10.04 -7.71
C TYR A 161 -14.10 -9.84 -8.02
N ILE A 162 -13.19 -10.65 -7.46
CA ILE A 162 -11.75 -10.49 -7.65
C ILE A 162 -11.12 -11.80 -8.12
N ASP A 163 -10.54 -11.75 -9.30
CA ASP A 163 -9.62 -12.79 -9.78
C ASP A 163 -8.21 -12.43 -9.26
N LEU A 164 -7.76 -13.15 -8.22
CA LEU A 164 -6.46 -12.91 -7.57
C LEU A 164 -5.30 -13.02 -8.55
N ASP A 165 -5.35 -13.97 -9.50
CA ASP A 165 -4.29 -14.16 -10.48
C ASP A 165 -4.22 -13.00 -11.47
N LYS A 166 -5.37 -12.50 -11.93
CA LYS A 166 -5.42 -11.29 -12.76
C LYS A 166 -4.99 -10.05 -11.98
N MET A 167 -5.45 -9.91 -10.73
CA MET A 167 -5.08 -8.78 -9.87
C MET A 167 -3.58 -8.75 -9.62
N SER A 168 -2.96 -9.90 -9.36
CA SER A 168 -1.51 -10.00 -9.15
C SER A 168 -0.71 -9.62 -10.40
N ARG A 169 -1.22 -9.94 -11.60
CA ARG A 169 -0.59 -9.60 -12.90
C ARG A 169 -0.86 -8.16 -13.32
N LYS A 170 -1.97 -7.57 -12.88
CA LYS A 170 -2.38 -6.20 -13.21
C LYS A 170 -1.45 -5.21 -12.52
N GLU A 171 -0.79 -4.39 -13.31
CA GLU A 171 0.28 -3.46 -12.94
C GLU A 171 1.57 -4.14 -12.48
N MET A 172 2.33 -4.62 -13.45
CA MET A 172 3.78 -4.57 -13.27
C MET A 172 4.12 -3.09 -13.11
N ASN A 173 4.59 -2.69 -11.92
CA ASN A 173 5.10 -1.34 -11.71
C ASN A 173 6.42 -1.22 -12.53
N PHE A 174 6.26 -0.92 -13.81
CA PHE A 174 7.37 -0.85 -14.75
C PHE A 174 8.43 0.15 -14.29
N LYS A 175 7.99 1.27 -13.68
CA LYS A 175 8.90 2.27 -13.14
C LYS A 175 9.77 1.69 -12.01
N SER A 176 9.19 1.09 -10.99
CA SER A 176 9.96 0.46 -9.90
C SER A 176 10.86 -0.65 -10.42
N ARG A 177 10.33 -1.49 -11.30
CA ARG A 177 11.10 -2.59 -11.90
C ARG A 177 12.30 -2.10 -12.72
N LEU A 178 12.15 -0.99 -13.44
CA LEU A 178 13.25 -0.39 -14.17
C LEU A 178 14.29 0.20 -13.22
N ILE A 179 13.84 0.92 -12.17
CA ILE A 179 14.73 1.48 -11.15
C ILE A 179 15.52 0.36 -10.45
N GLU A 180 14.84 -0.72 -10.00
CA GLU A 180 15.48 -1.88 -9.39
C GLU A 180 16.51 -2.54 -10.32
N TRP A 181 16.17 -2.67 -11.61
CA TRP A 181 17.10 -3.20 -12.61
C TRP A 181 18.33 -2.31 -12.75
N CYS A 182 18.15 -0.99 -12.87
CA CYS A 182 19.25 -0.04 -12.96
C CYS A 182 20.13 -0.06 -11.69
N GLN A 183 19.53 -0.08 -10.50
CA GLN A 183 20.25 -0.18 -9.22
C GLN A 183 21.08 -1.45 -9.14
N LYS A 184 20.49 -2.60 -9.52
CA LYS A 184 21.19 -3.89 -9.53
C LYS A 184 22.40 -3.88 -10.48
N ASN A 185 22.31 -3.17 -11.60
CA ASN A 185 23.40 -3.05 -12.59
C ASN A 185 24.30 -1.82 -12.35
N LYS A 186 24.11 -1.10 -11.22
CA LYS A 186 24.85 0.11 -10.87
C LYS A 186 24.78 1.19 -11.96
N MET A 187 23.60 1.37 -12.54
CA MET A 187 23.32 2.36 -13.59
C MET A 187 22.41 3.46 -13.04
N GLN A 188 22.59 4.68 -13.53
CA GLN A 188 21.72 5.81 -13.23
C GLN A 188 20.51 5.80 -14.16
N VAL A 189 19.34 6.17 -13.60
CA VAL A 189 18.09 6.31 -14.37
C VAL A 189 17.39 7.60 -14.00
N SER A 190 16.99 8.38 -15.01
CA SER A 190 16.18 9.59 -14.85
C SER A 190 14.87 9.49 -15.63
N PHE A 191 13.86 10.24 -15.16
CA PHE A 191 12.55 10.36 -15.78
C PHE A 191 12.28 11.84 -16.03
N GLU A 192 12.31 12.26 -17.27
CA GLU A 192 12.15 13.64 -17.67
C GLU A 192 10.76 13.87 -18.25
N LEU A 193 10.08 14.90 -17.74
CA LEU A 193 8.82 15.36 -18.33
C LEU A 193 9.15 16.21 -19.55
N ILE A 194 8.87 15.68 -20.74
CA ILE A 194 9.15 16.35 -22.00
C ILE A 194 8.07 17.37 -22.33
N ASP A 195 6.80 17.01 -22.09
CA ASP A 195 5.69 17.86 -22.49
C ASP A 195 4.46 17.65 -21.61
N GLN A 196 3.67 18.72 -21.49
CA GLN A 196 2.34 18.70 -20.87
C GLN A 196 1.39 19.51 -21.76
N VAL A 197 0.55 18.80 -22.50
CA VAL A 197 -0.43 19.38 -23.40
C VAL A 197 -1.83 19.25 -22.84
N MET A 198 -2.66 20.27 -23.00
CA MET A 198 -4.09 20.17 -22.73
C MET A 198 -4.79 19.76 -24.02
N ASP A 199 -5.50 18.64 -24.00
CA ASP A 199 -6.29 18.17 -25.12
C ASP A 199 -7.56 19.05 -25.30
N LYS A 200 -8.23 18.92 -26.46
CA LYS A 200 -9.45 19.68 -26.81
C LYS A 200 -10.54 19.56 -25.76
N ASP A 201 -10.55 18.47 -25.01
CA ASP A 201 -11.50 18.18 -23.91
C ASP A 201 -11.00 18.68 -22.54
N HIS A 202 -10.01 19.58 -22.48
CA HIS A 202 -9.39 20.11 -21.24
C HIS A 202 -8.77 19.02 -20.35
N SER A 203 -8.45 17.86 -20.90
CA SER A 203 -7.75 16.81 -20.20
C SER A 203 -6.24 16.94 -20.37
N PRO A 204 -5.43 17.00 -19.29
CA PRO A 204 -3.99 17.12 -19.40
C PRO A 204 -3.38 15.81 -19.90
N THR A 205 -2.51 15.89 -20.92
CA THR A 205 -1.68 14.77 -21.37
C THR A 205 -0.24 15.06 -21.04
N PHE A 206 0.44 14.11 -20.43
CA PHE A 206 1.82 14.18 -19.98
C PHE A 206 2.69 13.26 -20.86
N SER A 207 3.83 13.75 -21.33
CA SER A 207 4.85 12.97 -22.05
C SER A 207 6.11 12.89 -21.21
N THR A 208 6.56 11.66 -20.92
CA THR A 208 7.78 11.41 -20.15
C THR A 208 8.76 10.59 -20.97
N GLU A 209 10.04 10.94 -20.91
CA GLU A 209 11.15 10.16 -21.44
C GLU A 209 12.00 9.60 -20.30
N VAL A 210 12.49 8.39 -20.49
CA VAL A 210 13.42 7.71 -19.57
C VAL A 210 14.81 7.74 -20.16
N HIS A 211 15.80 8.14 -19.38
CA HIS A 211 17.21 8.03 -19.72
C HIS A 211 17.92 7.05 -18.79
N ILE A 212 18.77 6.21 -19.35
CA ILE A 212 19.67 5.31 -18.61
C ILE A 212 21.09 5.72 -18.96
N GLU A 213 21.90 6.07 -17.96
CA GLU A 213 23.25 6.64 -18.16
C GLU A 213 23.28 7.86 -19.10
N GLY A 214 22.19 8.65 -19.11
CA GLY A 214 22.01 9.78 -20.00
C GLY A 214 21.58 9.45 -21.44
N ILE A 215 21.38 8.15 -21.75
CA ILE A 215 20.93 7.71 -23.08
C ILE A 215 19.40 7.52 -23.06
N PRO A 216 18.66 8.09 -24.03
CA PRO A 216 17.21 7.87 -24.13
C PRO A 216 16.88 6.39 -24.27
N ALA A 217 16.05 5.88 -23.34
CA ALA A 217 15.72 4.47 -23.25
C ALA A 217 14.25 4.16 -23.57
N GLY A 218 13.40 5.18 -23.59
CA GLY A 218 12.00 5.01 -23.94
C GLY A 218 11.13 6.18 -23.53
N SER A 219 10.01 6.36 -24.23
CA SER A 219 9.04 7.41 -23.96
C SER A 219 7.65 6.86 -23.71
N GLY A 220 6.81 7.66 -23.04
CA GLY A 220 5.44 7.29 -22.74
C GLY A 220 4.55 8.50 -22.50
N THR A 221 3.30 8.42 -22.97
CA THR A 221 2.28 9.44 -22.80
C THR A 221 1.12 8.91 -21.94
N GLY A 222 0.54 9.76 -21.12
CA GLY A 222 -0.59 9.39 -20.25
C GLY A 222 -1.33 10.60 -19.72
N TYR A 223 -2.51 10.38 -19.18
CA TYR A 223 -3.35 11.43 -18.57
C TYR A 223 -2.86 11.87 -17.17
N SER A 224 -1.80 11.26 -16.67
CA SER A 224 -1.09 11.68 -15.46
C SER A 224 0.39 11.45 -15.59
N LYS A 225 1.21 12.20 -14.81
CA LYS A 225 2.67 11.99 -14.73
C LYS A 225 3.03 10.55 -14.35
N LYS A 226 2.25 9.94 -13.45
CA LYS A 226 2.46 8.54 -13.04
C LYS A 226 2.25 7.58 -14.20
N GLU A 227 1.19 7.77 -14.97
CA GLU A 227 0.89 6.92 -16.13
C GLU A 227 1.93 7.05 -17.24
N SER A 228 2.34 8.30 -17.59
CA SER A 228 3.36 8.52 -18.60
C SER A 228 4.69 7.88 -18.21
N GLN A 229 5.12 8.01 -16.95
CA GLN A 229 6.33 7.37 -16.42
C GLN A 229 6.25 5.83 -16.45
N GLN A 230 5.09 5.24 -16.18
CA GLN A 230 4.91 3.79 -16.27
C GLN A 230 5.05 3.29 -17.71
N LYS A 231 4.45 3.99 -18.68
CA LYS A 231 4.54 3.65 -20.10
C LYS A 231 5.97 3.82 -20.64
N ALA A 232 6.64 4.90 -20.25
CA ALA A 232 8.05 5.13 -20.60
C ALA A 232 8.96 4.03 -20.06
N ALA A 233 8.80 3.66 -18.79
CA ALA A 233 9.54 2.55 -18.17
C ALA A 233 9.22 1.19 -18.81
N GLN A 234 7.97 0.95 -19.22
CA GLN A 234 7.60 -0.26 -19.95
C GLN A 234 8.33 -0.38 -21.28
N MET A 235 8.43 0.74 -22.01
CA MET A 235 9.15 0.79 -23.28
C MET A 235 10.65 0.57 -23.06
N ALA A 236 11.26 1.22 -22.08
CA ALA A 236 12.66 1.03 -21.72
C ALA A 236 12.99 -0.43 -21.36
N LEU A 237 12.16 -1.08 -20.55
CA LEU A 237 12.32 -2.50 -20.19
C LEU A 237 12.18 -3.43 -21.42
N LYS A 238 11.35 -3.05 -22.39
CA LYS A 238 11.20 -3.82 -23.63
C LYS A 238 12.46 -3.68 -24.52
N ILE A 239 13.00 -2.47 -24.64
CA ILE A 239 14.26 -2.22 -25.35
C ILE A 239 15.41 -2.98 -24.69
N LEU A 240 15.58 -2.84 -23.37
CA LEU A 240 16.59 -3.57 -22.60
C LEU A 240 16.53 -5.10 -22.78
N LYS A 241 15.33 -5.64 -23.00
CA LYS A 241 15.19 -7.09 -23.21
C LYS A 241 15.55 -7.53 -24.61
N ASN A 242 15.25 -6.73 -25.63
CA ASN A 242 15.25 -7.15 -27.03
C ASN A 242 16.41 -6.56 -27.84
N ASP A 243 17.05 -5.49 -27.37
CA ASP A 243 18.10 -4.77 -28.09
C ASP A 243 19.44 -4.93 -27.35
N GLU A 244 20.32 -5.71 -27.95
CA GLU A 244 21.66 -5.98 -27.42
C GLU A 244 22.59 -4.80 -27.63
N THR A 245 22.46 -4.11 -28.77
CA THR A 245 23.27 -2.94 -29.10
C THR A 245 22.99 -1.78 -28.14
N PHE A 246 21.74 -1.61 -27.75
CA PHE A 246 21.38 -0.64 -26.71
C PHE A 246 21.99 -0.97 -25.34
N ARG A 247 22.03 -2.26 -24.95
CA ARG A 247 22.70 -2.68 -23.71
C ARG A 247 24.21 -2.38 -23.73
N GLU A 248 24.89 -2.62 -24.84
CA GLU A 248 26.30 -2.27 -25.01
C GLU A 248 26.55 -0.76 -24.93
N GLN A 249 25.67 0.05 -25.51
CA GLN A 249 25.77 1.51 -25.46
C GLN A 249 25.63 2.05 -24.02
N ILE A 250 24.65 1.59 -23.25
CA ILE A 250 24.48 2.04 -21.86
C ILE A 250 25.61 1.55 -20.95
N GLU A 251 26.16 0.36 -21.20
CA GLU A 251 27.32 -0.14 -20.46
C GLU A 251 28.58 0.70 -20.77
N ALA A 252 28.83 1.03 -22.04
CA ALA A 252 29.92 1.92 -22.43
C ALA A 252 29.76 3.34 -21.84
N ALA A 253 28.51 3.83 -21.72
CA ALA A 253 28.23 5.12 -21.08
C ALA A 253 28.49 5.04 -19.57
N ARG A 254 28.09 3.96 -18.92
CA ARG A 254 28.36 3.71 -17.50
C ARG A 254 29.85 3.75 -17.18
N LEU A 255 30.65 3.07 -17.98
CA LEU A 255 32.12 3.05 -17.82
C LEU A 255 32.70 4.46 -17.92
N ARG A 256 32.33 5.21 -18.97
CA ARG A 256 32.77 6.61 -19.16
C ARG A 256 32.38 7.52 -18.00
N ASN A 257 31.13 7.37 -17.49
CA ASN A 257 30.64 8.15 -16.35
C ASN A 257 31.38 7.81 -15.07
N SER A 258 31.75 6.53 -14.88
CA SER A 258 32.52 6.09 -13.72
C SER A 258 33.97 6.58 -13.72
N GLU A 259 34.61 6.64 -14.89
CA GLU A 259 35.95 7.19 -15.10
C GLU A 259 35.96 8.72 -14.89
N ALA A 260 34.95 9.43 -15.38
CA ALA A 260 34.77 10.85 -15.17
C ALA A 260 34.52 11.24 -13.70
N ALA A 261 33.89 10.36 -12.91
CA ALA A 261 33.67 10.57 -11.49
C ALA A 261 34.92 10.32 -10.61
N ASN A 262 35.99 9.71 -11.15
CA ASN A 262 37.24 9.41 -10.44
C ASN A 262 38.49 10.00 -11.19
N PRO A 263 38.62 11.31 -11.28
CA PRO A 263 39.80 11.91 -11.90
C PRO A 263 40.93 12.07 -10.88
N LYS A 264 41.44 10.99 -10.28
CA LYS A 264 42.67 11.00 -9.48
C LYS A 264 43.27 9.61 -9.39
N GLU A 265 44.21 9.33 -10.31
CA GLU A 265 45.43 8.58 -10.02
C GLU A 265 46.16 8.27 -11.34
N GLU A 266 46.61 9.32 -12.00
CA GLU A 266 47.74 9.17 -12.93
C GLU A 266 48.41 10.54 -13.08
N ALA A 267 49.35 10.83 -12.24
CA ALA A 267 50.55 11.63 -12.49
C ALA A 267 51.30 11.95 -11.20
N SER A 268 52.17 11.09 -10.79
CA SER A 268 53.41 11.50 -10.11
C SER A 268 54.45 10.39 -10.20
N VAL A 269 55.29 10.47 -11.20
CA VAL A 269 56.60 9.81 -11.24
C VAL A 269 57.55 10.65 -10.39
N PRO A 270 58.39 10.05 -9.56
CA PRO A 270 59.16 10.77 -8.56
C PRO A 270 60.42 11.40 -9.15
N LYS A 271 60.74 12.60 -8.74
CA LYS A 271 62.13 13.09 -8.74
C LYS A 271 62.67 13.00 -7.34
N GLU A 272 63.69 12.17 -7.20
CA GLU A 272 64.67 12.21 -6.10
C GLU A 272 65.33 13.59 -6.02
N GLU A 273 65.38 14.10 -4.80
CA GLU A 273 66.60 14.83 -4.32
C GLU A 273 66.65 14.77 -2.78
N ALA A 274 67.85 14.41 -2.37
CA ALA A 274 68.24 14.10 -1.01
C ALA A 274 68.37 15.35 -0.09
N VAL A 275 68.49 15.06 1.18
CA VAL A 275 69.37 15.68 2.19
C VAL A 275 68.67 16.07 3.49
N THR A 276 69.00 15.23 4.45
CA THR A 276 69.39 15.39 5.88
C THR A 276 68.42 15.91 6.97
N PRO A 277 68.63 15.38 8.16
CA PRO A 277 67.69 15.39 9.25
C PRO A 277 67.96 16.49 10.28
N GLN A 278 66.92 16.98 10.95
CA GLN A 278 67.10 17.66 12.24
C GLN A 278 65.86 17.47 13.13
N GLU A 279 66.16 16.86 14.25
CA GLU A 279 65.75 17.17 15.62
C GLU A 279 64.32 17.06 16.09
N GLU A 280 64.22 16.18 17.06
CA GLU A 280 63.15 15.92 18.03
C GLU A 280 62.73 17.16 18.81
N SER A 281 61.45 17.23 19.14
CA SER A 281 60.96 17.72 20.44
C SER A 281 59.50 17.25 20.69
N PRO A 282 59.08 17.11 21.96
CA PRO A 282 58.28 15.99 22.39
C PRO A 282 56.79 16.31 22.53
N LEU A 283 56.01 15.23 22.59
CA LEU A 283 54.56 15.15 22.86
C LEU A 283 54.17 15.72 24.25
N PRO A 284 53.04 16.34 24.42
CA PRO A 284 52.39 16.43 25.73
C PRO A 284 51.39 15.28 25.94
N GLU A 285 51.47 14.75 27.14
CA GLU A 285 50.63 13.67 27.71
C GLU A 285 49.14 14.03 27.73
N VAL A 286 48.34 13.00 27.43
CA VAL A 286 46.89 13.03 27.61
C VAL A 286 46.55 12.45 28.98
N ASN A 287 45.89 13.23 29.81
CA ASN A 287 45.26 12.76 31.03
C ASN A 287 43.97 12.01 30.76
N GLU A 288 43.95 10.77 31.24
CA GLU A 288 42.74 9.99 31.48
C GLU A 288 41.97 10.62 32.66
N SER A 289 40.67 10.73 32.51
CA SER A 289 39.65 10.37 33.50
C SER A 289 38.32 11.09 33.23
N GLU A 290 37.35 10.34 32.76
CA GLU A 290 35.97 10.52 33.23
C GLU A 290 35.17 9.23 32.94
N SER A 291 34.83 8.61 34.03
CA SER A 291 34.05 7.40 34.16
C SER A 291 32.57 7.68 33.91
N ILE A 292 31.97 6.95 32.98
CA ILE A 292 30.52 6.92 32.80
C ILE A 292 29.96 5.70 33.54
N GLN A 293 29.13 5.96 34.55
CA GLN A 293 28.37 4.93 35.28
C GLN A 293 27.13 4.49 34.47
N PRO A 294 26.72 3.23 34.55
CA PRO A 294 25.52 2.72 33.89
C PRO A 294 24.26 3.01 34.74
N SER A 295 23.23 3.56 34.11
CA SER A 295 21.94 3.81 34.71
C SER A 295 21.10 2.54 34.82
N THR A 296 20.55 2.39 35.98
CA THR A 296 19.73 1.36 36.59
C THR A 296 18.47 0.96 35.79
N PHE A 297 18.35 -0.33 35.50
CA PHE A 297 17.09 -0.93 35.08
C PHE A 297 16.14 -1.03 36.29
N LEU A 298 14.95 -0.45 36.13
CA LEU A 298 13.83 -0.62 37.08
C LEU A 298 13.19 -2.00 36.90
N GLN A 299 13.35 -2.83 37.91
CA GLN A 299 12.53 -4.03 38.14
C GLN A 299 11.12 -3.59 38.52
N VAL A 300 10.12 -4.05 37.78
CA VAL A 300 8.71 -4.01 38.21
C VAL A 300 8.39 -5.35 38.84
N GLY A 301 8.11 -5.30 40.13
CA GLY A 301 7.80 -6.46 40.94
C GLY A 301 6.42 -7.03 40.66
N GLU A 302 6.36 -8.33 40.64
CA GLU A 302 5.15 -9.15 40.80
C GLU A 302 4.52 -8.86 42.15
N LYS A 303 3.22 -8.58 42.14
CA LYS A 303 2.36 -8.73 43.31
C LYS A 303 1.23 -9.70 42.97
N GLU A 304 1.38 -10.91 43.47
CA GLU A 304 0.25 -11.76 43.80
C GLU A 304 -0.65 -11.10 44.83
N SER A 305 -1.93 -11.13 44.63
CA SER A 305 -2.88 -11.14 45.70
C SER A 305 -4.15 -11.90 45.28
N SER A 306 -4.30 -13.03 45.88
CA SER A 306 -5.53 -13.79 46.14
C SER A 306 -6.64 -12.92 46.75
N LEU A 307 -7.80 -12.90 46.12
CA LEU A 307 -9.11 -13.09 46.75
C LEU A 307 -10.18 -13.13 45.66
#